data_d366aab568249d32ad9f9f45b29e6ceb
#
_entry.id   d366aab568249d32ad9f9f45b29e6ceb
#
_cell.length_a   1.000
_cell.length_b   1.000
_cell.length_c   1.000
_cell.angle_alpha   90.00
_cell.angle_beta   90.00
_cell.angle_gamma   90.00
#
_symmetry.space_group_name_H-M   'P 1'
#
loop_
_entity.id
_entity.type
_entity.pdbx_description
1 polymer ?
#
loop_
_entity_poly.entity_id
_entity_poly.type
_entity_poly.pdbx_seq_one_letter_code
_entity_poly.pdbx_strand_id
1 'polypeptide(L)'
;MAGSFHVSRRRFLGGSAAALGGLTTGLLGDTLVAQPKAPPLAKPLSTLVPSGPVDDAYWWKVRGQFNVVDGLTFMNNGTYGPTPRVVTEALGRYERELAEDPTDNYRNEGRDAVRAKMAAFVGATSDEIALTRSTSEGMNIFIKGLDWKAGDEVVYCTHEHGGGIQPLLQIEARYGVKLVKIEVPSPPESVDQIVKIYERAMTAKTRLLMVSHMTYVTGLITPIKALSDLAHAKGALISVDGAHPLGMLDLNLGATGIDHYAAAGQKWLLAGTGTGVCYIKRSLQDRIWPLMGYADQKTMNDPKSTSYGAKRYELGGQRNVPSFMAMAEAMDFHDAIGRKNVEARVRQLSTKLRLSLIHI
;
A
#
# COMPACT_ATOMS: atom_id res chain seq x y z
N MET A 1 30.61 -18.70 8.49
CA MET A 1 30.68 -19.86 7.58
C MET A 1 29.49 -19.81 6.67
N ALA A 2 29.68 -19.34 5.44
CA ALA A 2 28.61 -19.20 4.45
C ALA A 2 28.61 -20.42 3.54
N GLY A 3 27.58 -21.25 3.65
CA GLY A 3 27.37 -22.41 2.77
C GLY A 3 26.70 -21.97 1.47
N SER A 4 27.46 -21.94 0.38
CA SER A 4 26.94 -21.70 -0.96
C SER A 4 26.25 -22.97 -1.51
N PHE A 5 24.95 -22.89 -1.76
CA PHE A 5 24.24 -23.92 -2.52
C PHE A 5 24.53 -23.76 -4.01
N HIS A 6 25.47 -24.53 -4.54
CA HIS A 6 25.68 -24.72 -5.97
C HIS A 6 24.78 -25.83 -6.48
N VAL A 7 23.71 -25.49 -7.20
CA VAL A 7 22.93 -26.46 -8.01
C VAL A 7 23.63 -26.60 -9.36
N SER A 8 24.23 -27.74 -9.62
CA SER A 8 24.94 -28.05 -10.86
C SER A 8 23.98 -28.13 -12.05
N ARG A 9 24.31 -27.44 -13.15
CA ARG A 9 23.59 -27.48 -14.44
C ARG A 9 23.31 -28.90 -14.99
N ARG A 10 24.07 -29.92 -14.57
CA ARG A 10 23.88 -31.31 -14.99
C ARG A 10 22.66 -31.98 -14.39
N ARG A 11 22.12 -31.52 -13.25
CA ARG A 11 20.88 -32.08 -12.68
C ARG A 11 19.61 -31.53 -13.34
N PHE A 12 19.68 -30.38 -13.99
CA PHE A 12 18.53 -29.79 -14.68
C PHE A 12 18.27 -30.47 -16.07
N LEU A 13 19.32 -30.96 -16.72
CA LEU A 13 19.21 -31.59 -18.05
C LEU A 13 19.00 -33.12 -17.99
N GLY A 14 19.12 -33.73 -16.81
CA GLY A 14 18.91 -35.18 -16.63
C GLY A 14 17.44 -35.60 -16.47
N GLY A 15 16.53 -34.66 -16.23
CA GLY A 15 15.09 -34.94 -16.05
C GLY A 15 14.25 -34.99 -17.31
N SER A 16 14.80 -34.55 -18.45
CA SER A 16 14.02 -34.44 -19.71
C SER A 16 14.22 -35.56 -20.73
N ALA A 17 15.07 -36.53 -20.43
CA ALA A 17 15.42 -37.59 -21.40
C ALA A 17 14.84 -39.00 -21.08
N ALA A 18 14.00 -39.14 -20.07
CA ALA A 18 13.44 -40.45 -19.65
C ALA A 18 11.96 -40.65 -20.02
N ALA A 19 11.42 -39.86 -20.94
CA ALA A 19 9.98 -39.96 -21.34
C ALA A 19 9.74 -40.51 -22.78
N LEU A 20 10.68 -41.26 -23.34
CA LEU A 20 10.45 -41.96 -24.62
C LEU A 20 11.04 -43.35 -24.55
N GLY A 21 10.21 -44.33 -24.25
CA GLY A 21 10.49 -45.74 -24.45
C GLY A 21 10.01 -46.67 -23.36
N GLY A 22 8.89 -47.32 -23.57
CA GLY A 22 8.49 -48.47 -22.77
C GLY A 22 6.98 -48.64 -22.57
N LEU A 23 6.30 -49.15 -23.59
CA LEU A 23 5.02 -49.83 -23.43
C LEU A 23 5.25 -51.10 -22.60
N THR A 24 4.89 -51.11 -21.33
CA THR A 24 4.57 -52.34 -20.59
C THR A 24 3.33 -52.09 -19.77
N THR A 25 2.31 -52.84 -20.08
CA THR A 25 1.09 -53.00 -19.31
C THR A 25 1.41 -53.50 -17.91
N GLY A 26 1.18 -52.67 -16.91
CA GLY A 26 1.30 -53.04 -15.49
C GLY A 26 0.39 -52.14 -14.66
N LEU A 27 -0.55 -52.74 -13.98
CA LEU A 27 -1.49 -52.15 -13.02
C LEU A 27 -0.82 -51.12 -12.11
N LEU A 28 -0.92 -49.87 -12.43
CA LEU A 28 -0.73 -48.78 -11.51
C LEU A 28 -2.14 -48.38 -11.03
N GLY A 29 -2.44 -48.71 -9.78
CA GLY A 29 -3.62 -48.21 -9.11
C GLY A 29 -3.62 -46.69 -9.22
N ASP A 30 -4.67 -46.14 -9.83
CA ASP A 30 -4.97 -44.71 -9.86
C ASP A 30 -5.10 -44.19 -8.41
N THR A 31 -4.01 -43.76 -7.83
CA THR A 31 -4.10 -42.77 -6.77
C THR A 31 -4.59 -41.50 -7.44
N LEU A 32 -5.90 -41.38 -7.62
CA LEU A 32 -6.57 -40.13 -7.90
C LEU A 32 -6.14 -39.15 -6.83
N VAL A 33 -5.08 -38.37 -7.08
CA VAL A 33 -4.83 -37.15 -6.32
C VAL A 33 -6.07 -36.31 -6.50
N ALA A 34 -6.92 -36.28 -5.50
CA ALA A 34 -8.14 -35.49 -5.52
C ALA A 34 -7.76 -34.07 -5.94
N GLN A 35 -8.24 -33.65 -7.09
CA GLN A 35 -8.02 -32.28 -7.55
C GLN A 35 -8.58 -31.35 -6.46
N PRO A 36 -7.84 -30.30 -6.05
CA PRO A 36 -8.35 -29.37 -5.08
C PRO A 36 -9.69 -28.83 -5.58
N LYS A 37 -10.72 -28.98 -4.74
CA LYS A 37 -12.05 -28.50 -5.04
C LYS A 37 -11.97 -27.03 -5.39
N ALA A 38 -12.52 -26.63 -6.53
CA ALA A 38 -12.56 -25.23 -6.94
C ALA A 38 -13.12 -24.37 -5.79
N PRO A 39 -12.48 -23.24 -5.45
CA PRO A 39 -12.97 -22.39 -4.39
C PRO A 39 -14.39 -21.90 -4.70
N PRO A 40 -15.24 -21.71 -3.69
CA PRO A 40 -16.58 -21.19 -3.91
C PRO A 40 -16.52 -19.79 -4.53
N LEU A 41 -17.46 -19.49 -5.44
CA LEU A 41 -17.58 -18.18 -6.07
C LEU A 41 -17.83 -17.08 -5.04
N ALA A 42 -17.40 -15.85 -5.36
CA ALA A 42 -17.67 -14.68 -4.53
C ALA A 42 -19.17 -14.43 -4.41
N LYS A 43 -19.61 -14.10 -3.20
CA LYS A 43 -20.98 -13.66 -2.99
C LYS A 43 -21.10 -12.16 -3.36
N PRO A 44 -22.28 -11.72 -3.86
CA PRO A 44 -22.50 -10.30 -4.14
C PRO A 44 -22.18 -9.42 -2.93
N LEU A 45 -21.52 -8.28 -3.13
CA LEU A 45 -21.13 -7.35 -2.06
C LEU A 45 -22.33 -6.81 -1.29
N SER A 46 -23.52 -6.71 -1.94
CA SER A 46 -24.77 -6.35 -1.27
C SER A 46 -25.10 -7.24 -0.05
N THR A 47 -24.61 -8.48 -0.05
CA THR A 47 -24.76 -9.37 1.10
C THR A 47 -23.95 -8.97 2.30
N LEU A 48 -22.94 -8.12 2.14
CA LEU A 48 -22.06 -7.62 3.20
C LEU A 48 -22.56 -6.31 3.81
N VAL A 49 -23.47 -5.61 3.14
CA VAL A 49 -24.07 -4.39 3.72
C VAL A 49 -24.79 -4.76 5.02
N PRO A 50 -24.42 -4.16 6.17
CA PRO A 50 -25.06 -4.48 7.43
C PRO A 50 -26.55 -4.12 7.41
N SER A 51 -27.41 -5.09 7.70
CA SER A 51 -28.85 -4.89 7.89
C SER A 51 -29.29 -4.99 9.36
N GLY A 52 -28.30 -5.09 10.27
CA GLY A 52 -28.49 -5.23 11.69
C GLY A 52 -27.17 -5.00 12.46
N PRO A 53 -27.04 -5.49 13.69
CA PRO A 53 -25.82 -5.32 14.49
C PRO A 53 -24.56 -5.84 13.78
N VAL A 54 -23.47 -5.08 13.89
CA VAL A 54 -22.13 -5.46 13.38
C VAL A 54 -21.40 -6.22 14.51
N ASP A 55 -21.92 -7.38 14.85
CA ASP A 55 -21.44 -8.29 15.91
C ASP A 55 -20.47 -9.37 15.38
N ASP A 56 -20.10 -10.33 16.21
CA ASP A 56 -19.20 -11.40 15.81
C ASP A 56 -19.83 -12.30 14.72
N ALA A 57 -21.14 -12.50 14.69
CA ALA A 57 -21.81 -13.27 13.64
C ALA A 57 -21.67 -12.58 12.27
N TYR A 58 -21.82 -11.26 12.25
CA TYR A 58 -21.55 -10.47 11.06
C TYR A 58 -20.09 -10.62 10.58
N TRP A 59 -19.11 -10.55 11.49
CA TRP A 59 -17.70 -10.70 11.14
C TRP A 59 -17.34 -12.10 10.64
N TRP A 60 -18.01 -13.16 11.11
CA TRP A 60 -17.88 -14.49 10.52
C TRP A 60 -18.38 -14.53 9.06
N LYS A 61 -19.44 -13.81 8.74
CA LYS A 61 -19.91 -13.65 7.36
C LYS A 61 -18.88 -12.95 6.47
N VAL A 62 -18.25 -11.88 6.98
CA VAL A 62 -17.12 -11.21 6.30
C VAL A 62 -15.95 -12.17 6.14
N ARG A 63 -15.55 -12.89 7.20
CA ARG A 63 -14.50 -13.91 7.15
C ARG A 63 -14.74 -14.96 6.06
N GLY A 64 -15.98 -15.33 5.83
CA GLY A 64 -16.40 -16.21 4.76
C GLY A 64 -16.16 -15.72 3.35
N GLN A 65 -15.69 -14.48 3.13
CA GLN A 65 -15.30 -13.96 1.80
C GLN A 65 -13.86 -14.27 1.40
N PHE A 66 -13.09 -14.89 2.26
CA PHE A 66 -11.67 -15.19 2.05
C PHE A 66 -11.44 -16.69 1.85
N ASN A 67 -10.45 -17.03 1.01
CA ASN A 67 -9.98 -18.40 0.77
C ASN A 67 -8.75 -18.76 1.63
N VAL A 68 -8.70 -18.29 2.87
CA VAL A 68 -7.64 -18.66 3.79
C VAL A 68 -7.81 -20.13 4.17
N VAL A 69 -6.72 -20.90 4.04
CA VAL A 69 -6.73 -22.34 4.31
C VAL A 69 -7.19 -22.66 5.72
N ASP A 70 -7.88 -23.79 5.88
CA ASP A 70 -8.38 -24.23 7.18
C ASP A 70 -7.23 -24.45 8.16
N GLY A 71 -7.47 -24.11 9.42
CA GLY A 71 -6.47 -24.21 10.49
C GLY A 71 -5.44 -23.08 10.54
N LEU A 72 -5.37 -22.19 9.54
CA LEU A 72 -4.48 -21.04 9.57
C LEU A 72 -5.15 -19.84 10.26
N THR A 73 -4.55 -19.37 11.35
CA THR A 73 -4.85 -18.06 11.94
C THR A 73 -3.85 -17.05 11.43
N PHE A 74 -4.20 -16.38 10.31
CA PHE A 74 -3.34 -15.39 9.69
C PHE A 74 -3.48 -14.02 10.39
N MET A 75 -2.36 -13.46 10.87
CA MET A 75 -2.34 -12.22 11.65
C MET A 75 -1.38 -11.16 11.08
N ASN A 76 -0.80 -11.40 9.90
CA ASN A 76 0.22 -10.50 9.33
C ASN A 76 -0.26 -9.79 8.05
N ASN A 77 -1.37 -9.09 8.08
CA ASN A 77 -1.79 -8.20 6.99
C ASN A 77 -0.77 -7.08 6.72
N GLY A 78 0.13 -6.84 7.67
CA GLY A 78 1.21 -5.86 7.54
C GLY A 78 2.20 -6.17 6.42
N THR A 79 2.28 -7.42 5.96
CA THR A 79 3.07 -7.84 4.78
C THR A 79 2.16 -8.02 3.57
N TYR A 80 1.20 -8.95 3.65
CA TYR A 80 0.16 -9.22 2.64
C TYR A 80 -1.16 -9.45 3.35
N GLY A 81 -2.21 -8.74 2.97
CA GLY A 81 -3.57 -9.05 3.36
C GLY A 81 -4.11 -10.20 2.49
N PRO A 82 -4.86 -11.15 3.04
CA PRO A 82 -5.54 -12.15 2.23
C PRO A 82 -6.57 -11.45 1.35
N THR A 83 -6.43 -11.62 0.03
CA THR A 83 -7.29 -10.96 -0.95
C THR A 83 -8.69 -11.61 -0.95
N PRO A 84 -9.80 -10.84 -0.84
CA PRO A 84 -11.15 -11.38 -0.90
C PRO A 84 -11.46 -12.03 -2.25
N ARG A 85 -12.36 -13.02 -2.29
CA ARG A 85 -12.76 -13.70 -3.54
C ARG A 85 -13.21 -12.75 -4.63
N VAL A 86 -14.01 -11.73 -4.30
CA VAL A 86 -14.47 -10.74 -5.28
C VAL A 86 -13.32 -10.04 -5.99
N VAL A 87 -12.23 -9.75 -5.29
CA VAL A 87 -11.04 -9.11 -5.85
C VAL A 87 -10.22 -10.10 -6.68
N THR A 88 -10.05 -11.35 -6.21
CA THR A 88 -9.31 -12.37 -6.98
C THR A 88 -10.05 -12.76 -8.26
N GLU A 89 -11.38 -12.85 -8.24
CA GLU A 89 -12.20 -13.10 -9.43
C GLU A 89 -12.14 -11.92 -10.42
N ALA A 90 -12.19 -10.69 -9.92
CA ALA A 90 -12.04 -9.49 -10.75
C ALA A 90 -10.65 -9.45 -11.41
N LEU A 91 -9.59 -9.72 -10.64
CA LEU A 91 -8.25 -9.81 -11.20
C LEU A 91 -8.18 -10.81 -12.36
N GLY A 92 -8.69 -12.04 -12.15
CA GLY A 92 -8.72 -13.05 -13.21
C GLY A 92 -9.61 -12.67 -14.40
N ARG A 93 -10.67 -11.90 -14.20
CA ARG A 93 -11.49 -11.35 -15.28
C ARG A 93 -10.71 -10.32 -16.11
N TYR A 94 -10.10 -9.33 -15.49
CA TYR A 94 -9.33 -8.29 -16.17
C TYR A 94 -8.08 -8.83 -16.89
N GLU A 95 -7.45 -9.88 -16.35
CA GLU A 95 -6.36 -10.59 -17.04
C GLU A 95 -6.84 -11.27 -18.33
N ARG A 96 -8.03 -11.93 -18.31
CA ARG A 96 -8.60 -12.53 -19.51
C ARG A 96 -9.01 -11.48 -20.54
N GLU A 97 -9.70 -10.42 -20.13
CA GLU A 97 -10.10 -9.31 -21.00
C GLU A 97 -8.89 -8.68 -21.70
N LEU A 98 -7.80 -8.48 -20.97
CA LEU A 98 -6.56 -7.96 -21.53
C LEU A 98 -5.91 -8.95 -22.53
N ALA A 99 -6.01 -10.25 -22.28
CA ALA A 99 -5.49 -11.28 -23.18
C ALA A 99 -6.34 -11.44 -24.45
N GLU A 100 -7.66 -11.24 -24.33
CA GLU A 100 -8.61 -11.31 -25.45
C GLU A 100 -8.50 -10.08 -26.36
N ASP A 101 -8.35 -8.88 -25.79
CA ASP A 101 -8.11 -7.65 -26.55
C ASP A 101 -6.95 -6.82 -25.95
N PRO A 102 -5.70 -7.08 -26.39
CA PRO A 102 -4.54 -6.30 -25.92
C PRO A 102 -4.50 -4.87 -26.47
N THR A 103 -5.41 -4.50 -27.36
CA THR A 103 -5.49 -3.16 -27.95
C THR A 103 -6.47 -2.24 -27.21
N ASP A 104 -7.27 -2.81 -26.30
CA ASP A 104 -8.30 -2.08 -25.58
C ASP A 104 -7.70 -0.86 -24.83
N ASN A 105 -8.36 0.28 -25.03
CA ASN A 105 -7.99 1.55 -24.38
C ASN A 105 -8.54 1.67 -22.95
N TYR A 106 -9.31 0.70 -22.45
CA TYR A 106 -9.81 0.74 -21.07
C TYR A 106 -8.68 0.97 -20.05
N ARG A 107 -7.46 0.69 -20.44
CA ARG A 107 -6.23 0.92 -19.66
C ARG A 107 -6.12 2.35 -19.11
N ASN A 108 -6.51 3.36 -19.90
CA ASN A 108 -6.46 4.75 -19.47
C ASN A 108 -7.74 5.16 -18.74
N GLU A 109 -8.89 4.95 -19.36
CA GLU A 109 -10.20 5.28 -18.78
C GLU A 109 -10.47 4.48 -17.49
N GLY A 110 -10.18 3.18 -17.51
CA GLY A 110 -10.32 2.33 -16.34
C GLY A 110 -9.41 2.76 -15.19
N ARG A 111 -8.14 3.08 -15.46
CA ARG A 111 -7.24 3.60 -14.41
C ARG A 111 -7.69 4.96 -13.89
N ASP A 112 -8.24 5.82 -14.73
CA ASP A 112 -8.79 7.10 -14.31
C ASP A 112 -10.02 6.92 -13.41
N ALA A 113 -10.89 5.95 -13.71
CA ALA A 113 -12.00 5.58 -12.85
C ALA A 113 -11.53 5.04 -11.49
N VAL A 114 -10.52 4.15 -11.48
CA VAL A 114 -9.92 3.65 -10.23
C VAL A 114 -9.28 4.78 -9.42
N ARG A 115 -8.58 5.71 -10.09
CA ARG A 115 -7.98 6.89 -9.43
C ARG A 115 -9.05 7.79 -8.81
N ALA A 116 -10.12 8.08 -9.52
CA ALA A 116 -11.23 8.88 -9.01
C ALA A 116 -11.88 8.21 -7.79
N LYS A 117 -12.07 6.90 -7.85
CA LYS A 117 -12.60 6.12 -6.74
C LYS A 117 -11.65 6.11 -5.54
N MET A 118 -10.35 5.94 -5.77
CA MET A 118 -9.34 6.02 -4.70
C MET A 118 -9.32 7.41 -4.08
N ALA A 119 -9.41 8.47 -4.87
CA ALA A 119 -9.48 9.83 -4.36
C ALA A 119 -10.67 10.03 -3.41
N ALA A 120 -11.86 9.58 -3.82
CA ALA A 120 -13.04 9.61 -2.96
C ALA A 120 -12.87 8.72 -1.71
N PHE A 121 -12.23 7.55 -1.86
CA PHE A 121 -11.98 6.60 -0.76
C PHE A 121 -11.05 7.17 0.32
N VAL A 122 -10.08 8.02 -0.04
CA VAL A 122 -9.14 8.63 0.91
C VAL A 122 -9.41 10.10 1.21
N GLY A 123 -10.50 10.69 0.69
CA GLY A 123 -10.83 12.09 0.90
C GLY A 123 -9.86 13.07 0.24
N ALA A 124 -9.53 12.83 -1.03
CA ALA A 124 -8.66 13.65 -1.88
C ALA A 124 -9.33 13.96 -3.23
N THR A 125 -8.64 14.67 -4.11
CA THR A 125 -9.06 14.90 -5.49
C THR A 125 -8.28 13.98 -6.46
N SER A 126 -8.86 13.66 -7.62
CA SER A 126 -8.24 12.72 -8.57
C SER A 126 -6.89 13.18 -9.09
N ASP A 127 -6.67 14.48 -9.21
CA ASP A 127 -5.42 15.09 -9.66
C ASP A 127 -4.32 15.10 -8.59
N GLU A 128 -4.65 14.70 -7.35
CA GLU A 128 -3.70 14.50 -6.26
C GLU A 128 -3.28 13.03 -6.10
N ILE A 129 -3.91 12.10 -6.82
CA ILE A 129 -3.66 10.65 -6.68
C ILE A 129 -2.86 10.11 -7.87
N ALA A 130 -1.73 9.48 -7.57
CA ALA A 130 -1.01 8.59 -8.48
C ALA A 130 -1.19 7.14 -8.04
N LEU A 131 -1.47 6.27 -9.01
CA LEU A 131 -1.50 4.81 -8.78
C LEU A 131 -0.06 4.28 -8.86
N THR A 132 0.46 3.77 -7.75
CA THR A 132 1.83 3.26 -7.61
C THR A 132 1.84 1.76 -7.42
N ARG A 133 3.02 1.13 -7.47
CA ARG A 133 3.17 -0.32 -7.25
C ARG A 133 3.34 -0.68 -5.78
N SER A 134 3.66 0.30 -4.94
CA SER A 134 3.91 0.08 -3.51
C SER A 134 4.04 1.41 -2.77
N THR A 135 3.97 1.37 -1.44
CA THR A 135 4.37 2.50 -0.58
C THR A 135 5.78 2.97 -0.87
N SER A 136 6.74 2.04 -1.04
CA SER A 136 8.15 2.41 -1.30
C SER A 136 8.32 3.19 -2.59
N GLU A 137 7.56 2.90 -3.65
CA GLU A 137 7.57 3.72 -4.87
C GLU A 137 7.08 5.14 -4.58
N GLY A 138 5.94 5.28 -3.89
CA GLY A 138 5.40 6.60 -3.52
C GLY A 138 6.36 7.41 -2.66
N MET A 139 6.98 6.80 -1.64
CA MET A 139 7.99 7.45 -0.79
C MET A 139 9.19 7.94 -1.62
N ASN A 140 9.67 7.12 -2.56
CA ASN A 140 10.76 7.50 -3.45
C ASN A 140 10.38 8.65 -4.39
N ILE A 141 9.15 8.63 -4.95
CA ILE A 141 8.65 9.71 -5.82
C ILE A 141 8.76 11.06 -5.10
N PHE A 142 8.22 11.16 -3.91
CA PHE A 142 8.18 12.43 -3.19
C PHE A 142 9.56 12.85 -2.68
N ILE A 143 10.23 11.98 -1.94
CA ILE A 143 11.50 12.31 -1.28
C ILE A 143 12.61 12.63 -2.29
N LYS A 144 12.73 11.83 -3.36
CA LYS A 144 13.75 12.05 -4.38
C LYS A 144 13.36 13.11 -5.42
N GLY A 145 12.08 13.41 -5.53
CA GLY A 145 11.57 14.42 -6.44
C GLY A 145 11.76 15.86 -5.92
N LEU A 146 12.11 16.06 -4.65
CA LEU A 146 12.44 17.35 -4.09
C LEU A 146 13.84 17.82 -4.49
N ASP A 147 14.01 19.12 -4.71
CA ASP A 147 15.32 19.76 -4.90
C ASP A 147 16.00 19.93 -3.54
N TRP A 148 17.01 19.10 -3.28
CA TRP A 148 17.77 19.09 -2.04
C TRP A 148 19.05 19.91 -2.14
N LYS A 149 19.45 20.53 -1.02
CA LYS A 149 20.73 21.23 -0.86
C LYS A 149 21.49 20.65 0.30
N ALA A 150 22.82 20.72 0.21
CA ALA A 150 23.69 20.31 1.31
C ALA A 150 23.35 21.09 2.59
N GLY A 151 23.17 20.35 3.68
CA GLY A 151 22.78 20.90 4.98
C GLY A 151 21.26 21.08 5.20
N ASP A 152 20.41 20.81 4.21
CA ASP A 152 18.96 20.63 4.45
C ASP A 152 18.76 19.48 5.45
N GLU A 153 17.75 19.56 6.32
CA GLU A 153 17.51 18.54 7.34
C GLU A 153 16.19 17.82 7.12
N VAL A 154 16.19 16.49 7.39
CA VAL A 154 14.98 15.66 7.46
C VAL A 154 14.87 15.08 8.86
N VAL A 155 13.74 15.29 9.52
CA VAL A 155 13.45 14.67 10.83
C VAL A 155 12.60 13.43 10.62
N TYR A 156 12.98 12.31 11.23
CA TYR A 156 12.25 11.03 11.19
C TYR A 156 12.46 10.23 12.49
N CYS A 157 11.56 9.30 12.82
CA CYS A 157 11.70 8.54 14.06
C CYS A 157 12.32 7.15 13.87
N THR A 158 12.76 6.53 14.97
CA THR A 158 13.35 5.18 14.98
C THR A 158 12.38 4.07 14.56
N HIS A 159 11.07 4.33 14.57
CA HIS A 159 10.04 3.36 14.23
C HIS A 159 9.66 3.36 12.74
N GLU A 160 10.37 4.15 11.91
CA GLU A 160 10.09 4.21 10.48
C GLU A 160 10.50 2.93 9.77
N HIS A 161 9.72 2.55 8.75
CA HIS A 161 10.01 1.37 7.94
C HIS A 161 11.12 1.65 6.91
N GLY A 162 11.90 0.62 6.57
CA GLY A 162 12.97 0.71 5.59
C GLY A 162 12.56 1.30 4.24
N GLY A 163 11.31 1.06 3.79
CA GLY A 163 10.77 1.64 2.56
C GLY A 163 10.73 3.17 2.54
N GLY A 164 10.54 3.80 3.71
CA GLY A 164 10.64 5.25 3.89
C GLY A 164 12.06 5.74 4.18
N ILE A 165 12.87 4.95 4.91
CA ILE A 165 14.26 5.32 5.26
C ILE A 165 15.19 5.26 4.05
N GLN A 166 15.07 4.26 3.19
CA GLN A 166 15.97 4.06 2.03
C GLN A 166 16.12 5.31 1.14
N PRO A 167 15.06 6.01 0.72
CA PRO A 167 15.21 7.24 -0.04
C PRO A 167 15.89 8.36 0.76
N LEU A 168 15.75 8.41 2.11
CA LEU A 168 16.46 9.38 2.95
C LEU A 168 17.96 9.14 2.92
N LEU A 169 18.41 7.90 3.12
CA LEU A 169 19.84 7.53 3.04
C LEU A 169 20.43 7.89 1.67
N GLN A 170 19.63 7.77 0.60
CA GLN A 170 20.11 8.12 -0.73
C GLN A 170 20.28 9.64 -0.92
N ILE A 171 19.36 10.47 -0.42
CA ILE A 171 19.52 11.93 -0.51
C ILE A 171 20.62 12.44 0.42
N GLU A 172 20.83 11.82 1.58
CA GLU A 172 21.98 12.07 2.45
C GLU A 172 23.29 11.86 1.68
N ALA A 173 23.45 10.67 1.09
CA ALA A 173 24.69 10.31 0.37
C ALA A 173 24.93 11.16 -0.88
N ARG A 174 23.86 11.55 -1.61
CA ARG A 174 23.98 12.25 -2.91
C ARG A 174 24.06 13.76 -2.78
N TYR A 175 23.36 14.32 -1.82
CA TYR A 175 23.14 15.77 -1.74
C TYR A 175 23.65 16.40 -0.44
N GLY A 176 24.17 15.59 0.49
CA GLY A 176 24.64 16.09 1.79
C GLY A 176 23.52 16.58 2.70
N VAL A 177 22.32 16.00 2.55
CA VAL A 177 21.19 16.21 3.46
C VAL A 177 21.53 15.60 4.82
N LYS A 178 21.13 16.25 5.89
CA LYS A 178 21.35 15.77 7.25
C LYS A 178 20.10 15.06 7.77
N LEU A 179 20.27 13.82 8.20
CA LEU A 179 19.19 13.02 8.78
C LEU A 179 19.16 13.17 10.30
N VAL A 180 18.06 13.72 10.83
CA VAL A 180 17.84 13.92 12.26
C VAL A 180 16.89 12.82 12.75
N LYS A 181 17.47 11.78 13.35
CA LYS A 181 16.72 10.65 13.87
C LYS A 181 16.30 10.90 15.32
N ILE A 182 15.02 10.73 15.61
CA ILE A 182 14.43 10.90 16.94
C ILE A 182 13.84 9.60 17.48
N GLU A 183 13.67 9.53 18.78
CA GLU A 183 12.97 8.45 19.46
C GLU A 183 11.59 8.93 19.93
N VAL A 184 10.57 8.14 19.63
CA VAL A 184 9.21 8.35 20.13
C VAL A 184 8.89 7.19 21.08
N PRO A 185 8.50 7.46 22.35
CA PRO A 185 8.19 6.39 23.30
C PRO A 185 6.96 5.61 22.84
N SER A 186 6.94 4.34 23.20
CA SER A 186 5.79 3.45 22.91
C SER A 186 5.47 2.60 24.16
N PRO A 187 4.33 2.87 24.80
CA PRO A 187 3.33 3.87 24.46
C PRO A 187 3.80 5.29 24.78
N PRO A 188 3.34 6.32 24.05
CA PRO A 188 3.52 7.71 24.45
C PRO A 188 2.53 8.08 25.54
N GLU A 189 2.88 9.06 26.35
CA GLU A 189 2.01 9.59 27.42
C GLU A 189 0.82 10.37 26.84
N SER A 190 1.05 11.09 25.74
CA SER A 190 0.04 11.92 25.09
C SER A 190 0.41 12.24 23.63
N VAL A 191 -0.57 12.73 22.87
CA VAL A 191 -0.34 13.33 21.55
C VAL A 191 0.64 14.50 21.61
N ASP A 192 0.51 15.35 22.64
CA ASP A 192 1.38 16.52 22.84
C ASP A 192 2.84 16.12 23.07
N GLN A 193 3.09 14.99 23.73
CA GLN A 193 4.45 14.49 23.90
C GLN A 193 5.08 14.18 22.54
N ILE A 194 4.34 13.51 21.65
CA ILE A 194 4.83 13.20 20.29
C ILE A 194 5.15 14.51 19.56
N VAL A 195 4.23 15.45 19.50
CA VAL A 195 4.41 16.73 18.80
C VAL A 195 5.62 17.49 19.33
N LYS A 196 5.78 17.59 20.66
CA LYS A 196 6.94 18.27 21.31
C LYS A 196 8.27 17.59 20.98
N ILE A 197 8.31 16.26 20.84
CA ILE A 197 9.53 15.54 20.45
C ILE A 197 9.96 15.96 19.03
N TYR A 198 9.03 15.96 18.07
CA TYR A 198 9.31 16.43 16.72
C TYR A 198 9.69 17.91 16.70
N GLU A 199 8.96 18.77 17.43
CA GLU A 199 9.23 20.21 17.50
C GLU A 199 10.65 20.53 17.97
N ARG A 200 11.12 19.85 19.04
CA ARG A 200 12.48 20.04 19.60
C ARG A 200 13.59 19.62 18.61
N ALA A 201 13.30 18.68 17.72
CA ALA A 201 14.26 18.20 16.74
C ALA A 201 14.33 19.07 15.48
N MET A 202 13.31 19.89 15.23
CA MET A 202 13.25 20.77 14.06
C MET A 202 14.09 22.03 14.26
N THR A 203 14.81 22.42 13.21
CA THR A 203 15.59 23.65 13.11
C THR A 203 15.11 24.48 11.91
N ALA A 204 15.67 25.67 11.72
CA ALA A 204 15.41 26.50 10.53
C ALA A 204 15.87 25.84 9.21
N LYS A 205 16.68 24.76 9.28
CA LYS A 205 17.13 23.97 8.13
C LYS A 205 16.24 22.76 7.85
N THR A 206 15.29 22.46 8.71
CA THR A 206 14.38 21.33 8.52
C THR A 206 13.47 21.59 7.31
N ARG A 207 13.61 20.75 6.28
CA ARG A 207 12.84 20.80 5.03
C ARG A 207 11.70 19.79 5.00
N LEU A 208 11.84 18.71 5.75
CA LEU A 208 10.89 17.60 5.71
C LEU A 208 10.77 16.92 7.07
N LEU A 209 9.53 16.67 7.49
CA LEU A 209 9.19 15.61 8.45
C LEU A 209 8.80 14.37 7.66
N MET A 210 9.44 13.22 7.91
CA MET A 210 9.02 11.93 7.39
C MET A 210 8.49 11.08 8.56
N VAL A 211 7.21 10.68 8.46
CA VAL A 211 6.50 10.02 9.56
C VAL A 211 5.66 8.86 9.04
N SER A 212 5.64 7.74 9.76
CA SER A 212 4.64 6.70 9.55
C SER A 212 3.32 7.10 10.19
N HIS A 213 2.20 7.01 9.46
CA HIS A 213 0.87 7.24 10.03
C HIS A 213 0.51 6.16 11.06
N MET A 214 0.97 4.93 10.81
CA MET A 214 0.94 3.85 11.81
C MET A 214 2.29 3.14 11.75
N THR A 215 3.00 3.12 12.88
CA THR A 215 4.31 2.49 12.95
C THR A 215 4.19 0.97 12.87
N TYR A 216 5.02 0.33 12.03
CA TYR A 216 4.95 -1.12 11.82
C TYR A 216 5.44 -1.93 13.03
N VAL A 217 6.27 -1.33 13.88
CA VAL A 217 6.85 -2.00 15.05
C VAL A 217 5.87 -2.08 16.20
N THR A 218 5.10 -1.00 16.45
CA THR A 218 4.30 -0.86 17.67
C THR A 218 2.80 -0.71 17.40
N GLY A 219 2.40 -0.43 16.15
CA GLY A 219 1.01 -0.12 15.80
C GLY A 219 0.54 1.26 16.33
N LEU A 220 1.46 2.10 16.80
CA LEU A 220 1.15 3.47 17.24
C LEU A 220 0.61 4.28 16.06
N ILE A 221 -0.58 4.86 16.23
CA ILE A 221 -1.16 5.81 15.27
C ILE A 221 -0.60 7.20 15.58
N THR A 222 0.18 7.72 14.64
CA THR A 222 0.84 9.03 14.74
C THR A 222 -0.16 10.16 14.46
N PRO A 223 -0.13 11.28 15.20
CA PRO A 223 -1.06 12.41 15.03
C PRO A 223 -0.66 13.26 13.81
N ILE A 224 -0.85 12.72 12.59
CA ILE A 224 -0.35 13.32 11.34
C ILE A 224 -0.87 14.74 11.09
N LYS A 225 -2.12 15.05 11.51
CA LYS A 225 -2.63 16.41 11.37
C LYS A 225 -1.84 17.39 12.25
N ALA A 226 -1.63 17.08 13.53
CA ALA A 226 -0.88 17.96 14.43
C ALA A 226 0.58 18.13 13.98
N LEU A 227 1.20 17.05 13.45
CA LEU A 227 2.54 17.11 12.87
C LEU A 227 2.58 17.88 11.54
N SER A 228 1.51 17.85 10.75
CA SER A 228 1.38 18.67 9.56
C SER A 228 1.33 20.17 9.92
N ASP A 229 0.49 20.51 10.89
CA ASP A 229 0.38 21.88 11.38
C ASP A 229 1.74 22.39 11.93
N LEU A 230 2.44 21.56 12.70
CA LEU A 230 3.79 21.85 13.19
C LEU A 230 4.81 22.04 12.05
N ALA A 231 4.84 21.12 11.09
CA ALA A 231 5.77 21.20 9.94
C ALA A 231 5.58 22.49 9.17
N HIS A 232 4.34 22.82 8.83
CA HIS A 232 4.01 24.03 8.10
C HIS A 232 4.31 25.31 8.89
N ALA A 233 4.04 25.33 10.19
CA ALA A 233 4.39 26.46 11.05
C ALA A 233 5.91 26.72 11.11
N LYS A 234 6.73 25.69 10.87
CA LYS A 234 8.20 25.78 10.79
C LYS A 234 8.73 25.91 9.36
N GLY A 235 7.84 26.02 8.34
CA GLY A 235 8.22 26.11 6.92
C GLY A 235 8.71 24.82 6.29
N ALA A 236 8.51 23.69 6.95
CA ALA A 236 8.86 22.36 6.45
C ALA A 236 7.66 21.65 5.77
N LEU A 237 7.94 20.67 4.92
CA LEU A 237 6.94 19.75 4.37
C LEU A 237 6.78 18.53 5.28
N ILE A 238 5.68 17.78 5.06
CA ILE A 238 5.45 16.50 5.72
C ILE A 238 5.17 15.39 4.70
N SER A 239 5.95 14.29 4.78
CA SER A 239 5.77 13.07 4.01
C SER A 239 5.33 11.94 4.93
N VAL A 240 4.23 11.29 4.58
CA VAL A 240 3.61 10.28 5.43
C VAL A 240 3.70 8.90 4.77
N ASP A 241 4.33 7.95 5.47
CA ASP A 241 4.25 6.52 5.17
C ASP A 241 2.91 5.98 5.70
N GLY A 242 1.99 5.76 4.79
CA GLY A 242 0.64 5.26 5.05
C GLY A 242 0.47 3.77 4.73
N ALA A 243 1.55 2.99 4.75
CA ALA A 243 1.55 1.58 4.34
C ALA A 243 0.48 0.72 5.04
N HIS A 244 0.14 1.03 6.29
CA HIS A 244 -0.83 0.26 7.09
C HIS A 244 -2.24 0.85 7.10
N PRO A 245 -2.48 2.18 7.25
CA PRO A 245 -3.81 2.72 7.47
C PRO A 245 -4.79 2.58 6.31
N LEU A 246 -4.31 2.51 5.05
CA LEU A 246 -5.18 2.38 3.88
C LEU A 246 -5.96 1.05 3.94
N GLY A 247 -7.29 1.14 4.07
CA GLY A 247 -8.19 0.01 4.28
C GLY A 247 -8.33 -0.43 5.74
N MET A 248 -7.54 0.12 6.68
CA MET A 248 -7.65 -0.14 8.11
C MET A 248 -8.40 0.99 8.83
N LEU A 249 -8.13 2.23 8.46
CA LEU A 249 -8.74 3.43 9.02
C LEU A 249 -9.65 4.10 7.99
N ASP A 250 -10.66 4.83 8.46
CA ASP A 250 -11.49 5.69 7.62
C ASP A 250 -10.75 7.00 7.36
N LEU A 251 -9.98 7.03 6.26
CA LEU A 251 -9.08 8.14 5.93
C LEU A 251 -9.81 9.33 5.31
N ASN A 252 -9.35 10.53 5.67
CA ASN A 252 -9.66 11.77 4.97
C ASN A 252 -8.38 12.61 4.86
N LEU A 253 -7.58 12.37 3.83
CA LEU A 253 -6.26 13.00 3.66
C LEU A 253 -6.36 14.51 3.46
N GLY A 254 -7.35 14.98 2.72
CA GLY A 254 -7.57 16.41 2.51
C GLY A 254 -7.79 17.20 3.81
N ALA A 255 -8.41 16.58 4.83
CA ALA A 255 -8.64 17.21 6.13
C ALA A 255 -7.39 17.24 7.03
N THR A 256 -6.34 16.48 6.70
CA THR A 256 -5.12 16.40 7.53
C THR A 256 -4.11 17.51 7.25
N GLY A 257 -4.21 18.13 6.07
CA GLY A 257 -3.26 19.15 5.63
C GLY A 257 -1.90 18.63 5.16
N ILE A 258 -1.65 17.31 5.20
CA ILE A 258 -0.38 16.70 4.79
C ILE A 258 -0.03 17.01 3.33
N ASP A 259 1.24 16.93 3.00
CA ASP A 259 1.77 17.24 1.68
C ASP A 259 1.89 16.02 0.78
N HIS A 260 2.16 14.87 1.39
CA HIS A 260 2.37 13.60 0.72
C HIS A 260 1.90 12.42 1.58
N TYR A 261 1.35 11.39 0.92
CA TYR A 261 0.98 10.12 1.53
C TYR A 261 1.21 8.97 0.58
N ALA A 262 1.96 7.97 0.98
CA ALA A 262 2.16 6.76 0.19
C ALA A 262 1.61 5.53 0.92
N ALA A 263 0.86 4.69 0.22
CA ALA A 263 0.26 3.49 0.81
C ALA A 263 0.34 2.28 -0.12
N ALA A 264 0.18 1.09 0.45
CA ALA A 264 0.19 -0.19 -0.25
C ALA A 264 -1.23 -0.75 -0.40
N GLY A 265 -1.58 -1.21 -1.61
CA GLY A 265 -2.88 -1.83 -1.85
C GLY A 265 -2.98 -3.27 -1.33
N GLN A 266 -1.88 -4.04 -1.41
CA GLN A 266 -1.87 -5.45 -1.02
C GLN A 266 -1.93 -5.71 0.49
N LYS A 267 -1.85 -4.68 1.34
CA LYS A 267 -1.88 -4.86 2.80
C LYS A 267 -3.31 -4.88 3.32
N TRP A 268 -3.76 -3.78 3.90
CA TRP A 268 -5.06 -3.69 4.56
C TRP A 268 -6.20 -3.29 3.62
N LEU A 269 -5.90 -2.68 2.46
CA LEU A 269 -6.89 -2.49 1.40
C LEU A 269 -7.29 -3.84 0.77
N LEU A 270 -6.47 -4.89 0.90
CA LEU A 270 -6.73 -6.24 0.43
C LEU A 270 -6.82 -6.34 -1.11
N ALA A 271 -6.18 -5.41 -1.81
CA ALA A 271 -6.03 -5.45 -3.27
C ALA A 271 -4.91 -6.43 -3.69
N GLY A 272 -4.75 -6.64 -4.97
CA GLY A 272 -3.67 -7.47 -5.53
C GLY A 272 -2.28 -6.92 -5.24
N THR A 273 -1.27 -7.78 -5.31
CA THR A 273 0.14 -7.38 -5.18
C THR A 273 0.57 -6.44 -6.29
N GLY A 274 1.54 -5.59 -6.02
CA GLY A 274 2.02 -4.61 -7.00
C GLY A 274 1.06 -3.42 -7.19
N THR A 275 0.23 -3.14 -6.20
CA THR A 275 -0.67 -1.99 -6.15
C THR A 275 -0.37 -1.10 -4.97
N GLY A 276 -0.55 0.20 -5.16
CA GLY A 276 -0.39 1.22 -4.14
C GLY A 276 -0.92 2.56 -4.62
N VAL A 277 -0.86 3.54 -3.73
CA VAL A 277 -1.30 4.90 -3.99
C VAL A 277 -0.28 5.89 -3.45
N CYS A 278 -0.11 6.99 -4.18
CA CYS A 278 0.67 8.14 -3.77
C CYS A 278 -0.21 9.39 -3.91
N TYR A 279 -0.52 10.01 -2.77
CA TYR A 279 -1.15 11.32 -2.70
C TYR A 279 -0.06 12.38 -2.70
N ILE A 280 -0.16 13.37 -3.56
CA ILE A 280 0.68 14.58 -3.52
C ILE A 280 -0.23 15.78 -3.66
N LYS A 281 -0.20 16.65 -2.66
CA LYS A 281 -0.99 17.88 -2.60
C LYS A 281 -0.81 18.68 -3.90
N ARG A 282 -1.91 19.09 -4.53
CA ARG A 282 -1.89 19.72 -5.86
C ARG A 282 -0.92 20.91 -5.94
N SER A 283 -0.87 21.74 -4.92
CA SER A 283 -0.01 22.94 -4.88
C SER A 283 1.50 22.64 -4.84
N LEU A 284 1.90 21.39 -4.61
CA LEU A 284 3.32 20.99 -4.55
C LEU A 284 3.80 20.28 -5.80
N GLN A 285 2.90 19.84 -6.68
CA GLN A 285 3.27 18.96 -7.79
C GLN A 285 4.28 19.58 -8.76
N ASP A 286 4.32 20.90 -8.88
CA ASP A 286 5.30 21.58 -9.72
C ASP A 286 6.71 21.67 -9.10
N ARG A 287 6.83 21.29 -7.82
CA ARG A 287 8.09 21.26 -7.07
C ARG A 287 8.66 19.83 -6.93
N ILE A 288 7.91 18.83 -7.41
CA ILE A 288 8.28 17.42 -7.26
C ILE A 288 8.60 16.85 -8.65
N TRP A 289 9.84 16.46 -8.85
CA TRP A 289 10.29 15.84 -10.10
C TRP A 289 9.80 14.39 -10.19
N PRO A 290 9.24 13.96 -11.34
CA PRO A 290 8.97 12.54 -11.57
C PRO A 290 10.26 11.72 -11.53
N LEU A 291 10.20 10.50 -10.99
CA LEU A 291 11.37 9.59 -10.98
C LEU A 291 11.72 9.06 -12.37
N MET A 292 10.70 8.85 -13.19
CA MET A 292 10.82 8.30 -14.54
C MET A 292 9.89 9.06 -15.46
N GLY A 293 10.36 9.32 -16.68
CA GLY A 293 9.61 10.07 -17.65
C GLY A 293 9.46 11.54 -17.26
N TYR A 294 9.57 12.41 -18.22
CA TYR A 294 9.40 13.84 -18.06
C TYR A 294 8.62 14.39 -19.24
N ALA A 295 7.58 15.13 -18.97
CA ALA A 295 6.95 16.03 -19.90
C ALA A 295 7.24 17.47 -19.45
N ASP A 296 7.28 18.42 -20.38
CA ASP A 296 7.47 19.83 -20.00
C ASP A 296 6.33 20.33 -19.08
N GLN A 297 6.61 21.37 -18.30
CA GLN A 297 5.67 21.92 -17.31
C GLN A 297 4.33 22.31 -17.91
N LYS A 298 4.32 22.81 -19.16
CA LYS A 298 3.08 23.18 -19.85
C LYS A 298 2.20 21.96 -20.07
N THR A 299 2.78 20.88 -20.59
CA THR A 299 2.08 19.58 -20.79
C THR A 299 1.61 18.97 -19.48
N MET A 300 2.44 19.00 -18.44
CA MET A 300 2.10 18.44 -17.12
C MET A 300 1.00 19.24 -16.41
N ASN A 301 0.79 20.49 -16.74
CA ASN A 301 -0.22 21.36 -16.16
C ASN A 301 -1.45 21.59 -17.06
N ASP A 302 -1.48 21.00 -18.26
CA ASP A 302 -2.68 20.99 -19.10
C ASP A 302 -3.68 19.94 -18.60
N PRO A 303 -4.91 20.33 -18.18
CA PRO A 303 -5.93 19.38 -17.71
C PRO A 303 -6.31 18.31 -18.76
N LYS A 304 -6.04 18.54 -20.03
CA LYS A 304 -6.29 17.58 -21.12
C LYS A 304 -5.14 16.58 -21.31
N SER A 305 -4.00 16.84 -20.70
CA SER A 305 -2.83 15.96 -20.82
C SER A 305 -3.00 14.68 -20.05
N THR A 306 -2.51 13.57 -20.61
CA THR A 306 -2.39 12.29 -19.90
C THR A 306 -1.40 12.34 -18.72
N SER A 307 -0.60 13.39 -18.64
CA SER A 307 0.37 13.65 -17.55
C SER A 307 -0.11 14.71 -16.56
N TYR A 308 -1.37 15.13 -16.64
CA TYR A 308 -1.92 16.15 -15.72
C TYR A 308 -2.01 15.64 -14.28
N GLY A 309 -1.75 16.54 -13.35
CA GLY A 309 -1.86 16.23 -11.93
C GLY A 309 -0.85 15.14 -11.51
N ALA A 310 -1.21 14.35 -10.53
CA ALA A 310 -0.34 13.28 -10.01
C ALA A 310 -0.11 12.13 -11.01
N LYS A 311 -0.84 12.05 -12.13
CA LYS A 311 -0.58 11.09 -13.22
C LYS A 311 0.86 11.19 -13.75
N ARG A 312 1.47 12.37 -13.67
CA ARG A 312 2.89 12.59 -14.06
C ARG A 312 3.86 11.65 -13.36
N TYR A 313 3.51 11.16 -12.17
CA TYR A 313 4.34 10.27 -11.37
C TYR A 313 4.13 8.79 -11.69
N GLU A 314 3.16 8.46 -12.54
CA GLU A 314 2.90 7.07 -12.98
C GLU A 314 3.69 6.67 -14.22
N LEU A 315 4.42 7.59 -14.82
CA LEU A 315 5.20 7.34 -16.03
C LEU A 315 6.34 6.35 -15.73
N GLY A 316 6.36 5.22 -16.40
CA GLY A 316 7.36 4.18 -16.12
C GLY A 316 7.12 2.85 -16.84
N GLY A 317 6.72 2.91 -18.10
CA GLY A 317 6.50 1.72 -18.94
C GLY A 317 5.16 1.03 -18.66
N GLN A 318 5.02 -0.19 -19.15
CA GLN A 318 3.81 -0.99 -18.97
C GLN A 318 3.67 -1.41 -17.50
N ARG A 319 2.44 -1.35 -17.01
CA ARG A 319 2.07 -1.72 -15.64
C ARG A 319 1.10 -2.89 -15.66
N ASN A 320 0.94 -3.55 -14.53
CA ASN A 320 -0.09 -4.56 -14.36
C ASN A 320 -1.47 -3.88 -14.23
N VAL A 321 -2.08 -3.56 -15.38
CA VAL A 321 -3.39 -2.89 -15.43
C VAL A 321 -4.49 -3.71 -14.75
N PRO A 322 -4.59 -5.03 -14.93
CA PRO A 322 -5.56 -5.88 -14.22
C PRO A 322 -5.52 -5.70 -12.71
N SER A 323 -4.32 -5.65 -12.10
CA SER A 323 -4.19 -5.44 -10.66
C SER A 323 -4.71 -4.07 -10.21
N PHE A 324 -4.46 -3.02 -11.00
CA PHE A 324 -5.00 -1.68 -10.70
C PHE A 324 -6.52 -1.65 -10.86
N MET A 325 -7.06 -2.29 -11.90
CA MET A 325 -8.50 -2.37 -12.08
C MET A 325 -9.17 -3.08 -10.92
N ALA A 326 -8.63 -4.20 -10.45
CA ALA A 326 -9.16 -4.95 -9.32
C ALA A 326 -9.07 -4.21 -7.96
N MET A 327 -8.32 -3.10 -7.86
CA MET A 327 -8.37 -2.23 -6.68
C MET A 327 -9.75 -1.62 -6.46
N ALA A 328 -10.54 -1.44 -7.53
CA ALA A 328 -11.89 -0.90 -7.42
C ALA A 328 -12.78 -1.81 -6.57
N GLU A 329 -12.71 -3.13 -6.82
CA GLU A 329 -13.46 -4.12 -6.07
C GLU A 329 -12.99 -4.25 -4.62
N ALA A 330 -11.70 -4.00 -4.35
CA ALA A 330 -11.19 -3.95 -2.99
C ALA A 330 -11.79 -2.75 -2.22
N MET A 331 -11.89 -1.59 -2.84
CA MET A 331 -12.57 -0.42 -2.25
C MET A 331 -14.05 -0.69 -2.04
N ASP A 332 -14.75 -1.29 -3.03
CA ASP A 332 -16.16 -1.67 -2.90
C ASP A 332 -16.39 -2.67 -1.78
N PHE A 333 -15.46 -3.60 -1.57
CA PHE A 333 -15.52 -4.55 -0.46
C PHE A 333 -15.49 -3.83 0.89
N HIS A 334 -14.60 -2.85 1.06
CA HIS A 334 -14.54 -2.04 2.29
C HIS A 334 -15.77 -1.16 2.46
N ASP A 335 -16.25 -0.53 1.39
CA ASP A 335 -17.42 0.32 1.43
C ASP A 335 -18.70 -0.48 1.75
N ALA A 336 -18.83 -1.71 1.23
CA ALA A 336 -19.95 -2.60 1.53
C ALA A 336 -20.01 -3.01 3.03
N ILE A 337 -18.86 -3.19 3.67
CA ILE A 337 -18.75 -3.45 5.12
C ILE A 337 -19.01 -2.16 5.91
N GLY A 338 -18.61 -1.03 5.33
CA GLY A 338 -18.51 0.27 5.98
C GLY A 338 -17.12 0.48 6.62
N ARG A 339 -16.37 1.44 6.12
CA ARG A 339 -14.98 1.72 6.56
C ARG A 339 -14.87 1.97 8.06
N LYS A 340 -15.82 2.68 8.65
CA LYS A 340 -15.90 2.90 10.11
C LYS A 340 -16.09 1.59 10.89
N ASN A 341 -16.84 0.63 10.35
CA ASN A 341 -17.01 -0.68 10.97
C ASN A 341 -15.69 -1.46 10.95
N VAL A 342 -14.94 -1.40 9.83
CA VAL A 342 -13.61 -2.02 9.72
C VAL A 342 -12.67 -1.43 10.77
N GLU A 343 -12.57 -0.11 10.85
CA GLU A 343 -11.73 0.58 11.85
C GLU A 343 -12.13 0.19 13.28
N ALA A 344 -13.41 0.23 13.60
CA ALA A 344 -13.92 -0.14 14.92
C ALA A 344 -13.55 -1.60 15.28
N ARG A 345 -13.67 -2.53 14.32
CA ARG A 345 -13.30 -3.93 14.52
C ARG A 345 -11.80 -4.11 14.75
N VAL A 346 -10.96 -3.46 13.97
CA VAL A 346 -9.50 -3.52 14.15
C VAL A 346 -9.11 -3.01 15.53
N ARG A 347 -9.66 -1.87 15.95
CA ARG A 347 -9.42 -1.30 17.29
C ARG A 347 -9.90 -2.23 18.41
N GLN A 348 -11.08 -2.82 18.26
CA GLN A 348 -11.63 -3.81 19.21
C GLN A 348 -10.71 -5.02 19.37
N LEU A 349 -10.27 -5.62 18.25
CA LEU A 349 -9.40 -6.80 18.27
C LEU A 349 -8.02 -6.48 18.83
N SER A 350 -7.43 -5.34 18.46
CA SER A 350 -6.16 -4.88 19.01
C SER A 350 -6.23 -4.68 20.51
N THR A 351 -7.32 -4.08 21.01
CA THR A 351 -7.53 -3.90 22.45
C THR A 351 -7.68 -5.24 23.17
N LYS A 352 -8.50 -6.18 22.62
CA LYS A 352 -8.64 -7.52 23.19
C LYS A 352 -7.30 -8.24 23.27
N LEU A 353 -6.48 -8.20 22.20
CA LEU A 353 -5.18 -8.83 22.17
C LEU A 353 -4.24 -8.24 23.24
N ARG A 354 -4.13 -6.91 23.31
CA ARG A 354 -3.29 -6.24 24.31
C ARG A 354 -3.70 -6.61 25.74
N LEU A 355 -5.00 -6.62 26.03
CA LEU A 355 -5.49 -6.97 27.35
C LEU A 355 -5.22 -8.45 27.67
N SER A 356 -5.29 -9.35 26.69
CA SER A 356 -4.98 -10.78 26.93
C SER A 356 -3.48 -11.03 27.14
N LEU A 357 -2.61 -10.15 26.62
CA LEU A 357 -1.15 -10.27 26.77
C LEU A 357 -0.60 -9.58 28.03
N ILE A 358 -1.42 -8.82 28.74
CA ILE A 358 -0.97 -8.04 29.92
C ILE A 358 -0.55 -8.93 31.10
N HIS A 359 -0.92 -10.23 31.07
CA HIS A 359 -0.61 -11.22 32.09
C HIS A 359 0.54 -12.18 31.70
N ILE A 360 1.15 -11.95 30.54
CA ILE A 360 2.32 -12.69 30.07
C ILE A 360 3.59 -11.87 30.30
#